data_57795781b26227cdfb971ce59e19ac49
#
_entry.id   57795781b26227cdfb971ce59e19ac49
#
_cell.length_a   1.000
_cell.length_b   1.000
_cell.length_c   1.000
_cell.angle_alpha   90.00
_cell.angle_beta   90.00
_cell.angle_gamma   90.00
#
_symmetry.space_group_name_H-M   'P 1'
#
loop_
_entity.id
_entity.type
_entity.pdbx_description
1 polymer ?
#
loop_
_entity_poly.entity_id
_entity_poly.type
_entity_poly.pdbx_seq_one_letter_code
_entity_poly.pdbx_strand_id
1 'polypeptide(L)'
;MATSKTTDNDFSVDVLQSDKPVLVDFWAEWCGPCKAIGPALEEISDDKGDSISIVKLNIDENPLTPQKYNVRGIPTLLIFKNGEVVAE
;
A
#
# COMPACT_ATOMS: atom_id res chain seq x y z
N MET A 1 -3.32 8.74 12.92
CA MET A 1 -4.07 7.68 12.23
C MET A 1 -3.15 6.54 11.90
N ALA A 2 -3.59 5.35 12.08
CA ALA A 2 -2.79 4.19 11.73
C ALA A 2 -2.94 3.86 10.26
N THR A 3 -1.92 3.19 9.68
CA THR A 3 -2.06 2.57 8.39
C THR A 3 -3.04 1.39 8.50
N SER A 4 -3.65 0.98 7.41
CA SER A 4 -4.55 -0.16 7.41
C SER A 4 -4.04 -1.25 6.47
N LYS A 5 -4.66 -2.41 6.52
CA LYS A 5 -4.31 -3.55 5.66
C LYS A 5 -5.31 -3.67 4.53
N THR A 6 -4.85 -4.18 3.40
CA THR A 6 -5.74 -4.59 2.32
C THR A 6 -5.34 -5.99 1.84
N THR A 7 -6.18 -6.60 1.05
CA THR A 7 -5.98 -7.95 0.53
C THR A 7 -6.29 -7.97 -0.97
N ASP A 8 -5.96 -9.10 -1.63
CA ASP A 8 -6.32 -9.27 -3.03
C ASP A 8 -7.83 -9.10 -3.25
N ASN A 9 -8.63 -9.64 -2.33
CA ASN A 9 -10.10 -9.55 -2.42
C ASN A 9 -10.64 -8.14 -2.19
N ASP A 10 -10.00 -7.38 -1.31
CA ASP A 10 -10.49 -6.06 -0.91
C ASP A 10 -9.84 -4.92 -1.67
N PHE A 11 -8.84 -5.21 -2.50
CA PHE A 11 -8.05 -4.18 -3.17
C PHE A 11 -8.90 -3.23 -4.00
N SER A 12 -9.87 -3.75 -4.71
CA SER A 12 -10.74 -2.92 -5.54
C SER A 12 -11.49 -1.89 -4.69
N VAL A 13 -12.09 -2.32 -3.59
CA VAL A 13 -12.86 -1.43 -2.71
C VAL A 13 -11.94 -0.48 -1.97
N ASP A 14 -10.86 -1.00 -1.40
CA ASP A 14 -9.98 -0.21 -0.53
C ASP A 14 -9.12 0.78 -1.29
N VAL A 15 -8.74 0.46 -2.52
CA VAL A 15 -7.75 1.24 -3.27
C VAL A 15 -8.35 1.82 -4.54
N LEU A 16 -8.90 0.97 -5.42
CA LEU A 16 -9.31 1.42 -6.76
C LEU A 16 -10.54 2.31 -6.73
N GLN A 17 -11.41 2.14 -5.74
CA GLN A 17 -12.64 2.92 -5.59
C GLN A 17 -12.52 4.05 -4.58
N SER A 18 -11.31 4.30 -4.07
CA SER A 18 -11.10 5.35 -3.07
C SER A 18 -11.27 6.74 -3.68
N ASP A 19 -11.90 7.64 -2.93
CA ASP A 19 -12.08 9.03 -3.32
C ASP A 19 -10.80 9.85 -3.22
N LYS A 20 -9.85 9.40 -2.41
CA LYS A 20 -8.59 10.11 -2.21
C LYS A 20 -7.42 9.23 -2.62
N PRO A 21 -6.24 9.82 -2.84
CA PRO A 21 -5.06 9.02 -3.17
C PRO A 21 -4.76 7.97 -2.12
N VAL A 22 -4.30 6.81 -2.57
CA VAL A 22 -3.95 5.70 -1.70
C VAL A 22 -2.51 5.30 -1.98
N LEU A 23 -1.68 5.31 -0.94
CA LEU A 23 -0.34 4.76 -1.01
C LEU A 23 -0.42 3.29 -0.59
N VAL A 24 0.01 2.40 -1.46
CA VAL A 24 0.02 0.96 -1.20
C VAL A 24 1.45 0.53 -0.93
N ASP A 25 1.67 -0.06 0.23
CA ASP A 25 2.95 -0.61 0.66
C ASP A 25 2.94 -2.12 0.48
N PHE A 26 3.66 -2.62 -0.53
CA PHE A 26 3.83 -4.06 -0.76
C PHE A 26 4.99 -4.55 0.10
N TRP A 27 4.72 -5.50 0.99
CA TRP A 27 5.69 -5.91 2.00
C TRP A 27 5.59 -7.40 2.31
N ALA A 28 6.53 -7.91 3.08
CA ALA A 28 6.50 -9.27 3.61
C ALA A 28 7.17 -9.32 4.98
N GLU A 29 6.81 -10.30 5.78
CA GLU A 29 7.36 -10.45 7.14
C GLU A 29 8.88 -10.65 7.15
N TRP A 30 9.41 -11.34 6.14
CA TRP A 30 10.84 -11.62 6.03
C TRP A 30 11.66 -10.44 5.52
N CYS A 31 11.02 -9.37 5.14
CA CYS A 31 11.68 -8.22 4.51
C CYS A 31 12.08 -7.19 5.56
N GLY A 32 13.36 -7.15 5.90
CA GLY A 32 13.90 -6.18 6.85
C GLY A 32 13.66 -4.73 6.44
N PRO A 33 14.03 -4.33 5.21
CA PRO A 33 13.77 -2.97 4.75
C PRO A 33 12.30 -2.57 4.77
N CYS A 34 11.38 -3.51 4.53
CA CYS A 34 9.95 -3.25 4.62
C CYS A 34 9.56 -2.84 6.04
N LYS A 35 10.12 -3.51 7.02
CA LYS A 35 9.83 -3.21 8.43
C LYS A 35 10.46 -1.89 8.85
N ALA A 36 11.61 -1.57 8.30
CA ALA A 36 12.31 -0.34 8.65
C ALA A 36 11.54 0.92 8.24
N ILE A 37 10.76 0.87 7.16
CA ILE A 37 9.98 2.03 6.71
C ILE A 37 8.64 2.16 7.42
N GLY A 38 8.23 1.14 8.18
CA GLY A 38 6.93 1.13 8.87
C GLY A 38 6.68 2.37 9.72
N PRO A 39 7.60 2.75 10.62
CA PRO A 39 7.41 3.96 11.43
C PRO A 39 7.23 5.24 10.62
N ALA A 40 7.98 5.39 9.51
CA ALA A 40 7.84 6.55 8.63
C ALA A 40 6.46 6.60 7.98
N LEU A 41 5.93 5.44 7.58
CA LEU A 41 4.58 5.38 6.98
C LEU A 41 3.50 5.71 8.01
N GLU A 42 3.67 5.24 9.26
CA GLU A 42 2.73 5.61 10.32
C GLU A 42 2.75 7.12 10.59
N GLU A 43 3.94 7.71 10.58
CA GLU A 43 4.08 9.15 10.78
C GLU A 43 3.41 9.94 9.66
N ILE A 44 3.58 9.52 8.41
CA ILE A 44 2.90 10.15 7.28
C ILE A 44 1.39 10.00 7.41
N SER A 45 0.93 8.83 7.83
CA SER A 45 -0.50 8.58 8.05
C SER A 45 -1.06 9.51 9.13
N ASP A 46 -0.31 9.76 10.19
CA ASP A 46 -0.72 10.68 11.25
C ASP A 46 -0.81 12.13 10.75
N ASP A 47 0.18 12.54 9.95
CA ASP A 47 0.26 13.92 9.47
C ASP A 47 -0.68 14.20 8.30
N LYS A 48 -0.86 13.24 7.40
CA LYS A 48 -1.53 13.44 6.11
C LYS A 48 -2.74 12.53 5.91
N GLY A 49 -3.22 11.89 6.96
CA GLY A 49 -4.31 10.92 6.86
C GLY A 49 -5.60 11.45 6.27
N ASP A 50 -5.81 12.77 6.32
CA ASP A 50 -6.99 13.38 5.69
C ASP A 50 -6.83 13.52 4.17
N SER A 51 -5.59 13.55 3.69
CA SER A 51 -5.27 13.78 2.28
C SER A 51 -4.91 12.52 1.53
N ILE A 52 -4.38 11.51 2.21
CA ILE A 52 -3.93 10.26 1.59
C ILE A 52 -4.19 9.09 2.55
N SER A 53 -4.67 7.99 2.00
CA SER A 53 -4.76 6.74 2.76
C SER A 53 -3.51 5.92 2.54
N ILE A 54 -3.03 5.25 3.58
CA ILE A 54 -1.90 4.33 3.46
C ILE A 54 -2.39 2.94 3.83
N VAL A 55 -2.27 2.01 2.88
CA VAL A 55 -2.64 0.60 3.10
C VAL A 55 -1.45 -0.30 2.84
N LYS A 56 -1.38 -1.39 3.57
CA LYS A 56 -0.31 -2.38 3.44
C LYS A 56 -0.87 -3.66 2.86
N LEU A 57 -0.14 -4.25 1.92
CA LEU A 57 -0.51 -5.51 1.30
C LEU A 57 0.65 -6.49 1.44
N ASN A 58 0.43 -7.58 2.19
CA ASN A 58 1.41 -8.64 2.36
C ASN A 58 1.43 -9.52 1.11
N ILE A 59 2.56 -9.56 0.41
CA ILE A 59 2.67 -10.25 -0.89
C ILE A 59 2.66 -11.77 -0.78
N ASP A 60 3.00 -12.32 0.38
CA ASP A 60 2.98 -13.77 0.57
C ASP A 60 1.55 -14.28 0.72
N GLU A 61 0.71 -13.51 1.38
CA GLU A 61 -0.70 -13.83 1.57
C GLU A 61 -1.57 -13.38 0.40
N ASN A 62 -1.09 -12.43 -0.39
CA ASN A 62 -1.86 -11.78 -1.45
C ASN A 62 -1.01 -11.66 -2.72
N PRO A 63 -0.78 -12.76 -3.43
CA PRO A 63 0.13 -12.75 -4.58
C PRO A 63 -0.45 -12.19 -5.87
N LEU A 64 -1.78 -12.05 -5.98
CA LEU A 64 -2.41 -11.64 -7.23
C LEU A 64 -2.21 -10.17 -7.54
N THR A 65 -2.36 -9.31 -6.53
CA THR A 65 -2.22 -7.86 -6.73
C THR A 65 -0.79 -7.46 -7.13
N PRO A 66 0.27 -7.94 -6.44
CA PRO A 66 1.62 -7.58 -6.88
C PRO A 66 1.93 -8.07 -8.29
N GLN A 67 1.42 -9.24 -8.69
CA GLN A 67 1.57 -9.73 -10.04
C GLN A 67 0.94 -8.80 -11.07
N LYS A 68 -0.28 -8.37 -10.77
CA LYS A 68 -1.05 -7.49 -11.67
C LYS A 68 -0.33 -6.17 -11.92
N TYR A 69 0.31 -5.63 -10.90
CA TYR A 69 1.00 -4.34 -11.01
C TYR A 69 2.49 -4.46 -11.21
N ASN A 70 2.95 -5.67 -11.57
CA ASN A 70 4.34 -5.95 -11.93
C ASN A 70 5.32 -5.60 -10.80
N VAL A 71 4.92 -5.84 -9.57
CA VAL A 71 5.77 -5.66 -8.39
C VAL A 71 6.72 -6.84 -8.32
N ARG A 72 8.02 -6.59 -8.46
CA ARG A 72 9.04 -7.64 -8.52
C ARG A 72 9.97 -7.66 -7.33
N GLY A 73 10.00 -6.60 -6.56
CA GLY A 73 10.83 -6.50 -5.38
C GLY A 73 10.11 -5.73 -4.30
N ILE A 74 10.54 -5.91 -3.07
CA ILE A 74 9.95 -5.21 -1.92
C ILE A 74 11.04 -4.59 -1.07
N PRO A 75 10.77 -3.47 -0.39
CA PRO A 75 9.47 -2.78 -0.40
C PRO A 75 9.20 -2.10 -1.73
N THR A 76 7.94 -2.07 -2.14
CA THR A 76 7.50 -1.27 -3.28
C THR A 76 6.32 -0.43 -2.81
N LEU A 77 6.38 0.86 -3.10
CA LEU A 77 5.32 1.80 -2.75
C LEU A 77 4.72 2.33 -4.04
N LEU A 78 3.42 2.15 -4.21
CA LEU A 78 2.70 2.69 -5.36
C LEU A 78 1.63 3.64 -4.86
N ILE A 79 1.45 4.77 -5.54
CA ILE A 79 0.36 5.69 -5.24
C ILE A 79 -0.70 5.56 -6.31
N PHE A 80 -1.92 5.30 -5.87
CA PHE A 80 -3.09 5.19 -6.73
C PHE A 80 -3.97 6.41 -6.57
N LYS A 81 -4.54 6.88 -7.68
CA LYS A 81 -5.55 7.91 -7.65
C LYS A 81 -6.55 7.62 -8.76
N ASN A 82 -7.84 7.63 -8.41
CA ASN A 82 -8.92 7.32 -9.35
C ASN A 82 -8.73 5.96 -10.04
N GLY A 83 -8.20 4.98 -9.29
CA GLY A 83 -8.02 3.62 -9.80
C GLY A 83 -6.76 3.39 -10.62
N GLU A 84 -5.89 4.39 -10.74
CA GLU A 84 -4.69 4.29 -11.57
C GLU A 84 -3.43 4.60 -10.77
N VAL A 85 -2.33 3.93 -11.12
CA VAL A 85 -1.02 4.23 -10.53
C VAL A 85 -0.54 5.57 -11.07
N VAL A 86 -0.29 6.53 -10.18
CA VAL A 86 0.18 7.86 -10.56
C VAL A 86 1.61 8.14 -10.14
N ALA A 87 2.17 7.34 -9.24
CA ALA A 87 3.56 7.47 -8.79
C ALA A 87 4.04 6.18 -8.15
N GLU A 88 5.37 6.01 -8.13
CA GLU A 88 6.01 4.92 -7.43
C GLU A 88 7.34 5.33 -6.81
#